data_6679bbbdcdca7bcd49c00c1894cb2ef7
#
_entry.id   6679bbbdcdca7bcd49c00c1894cb2ef7
#
_cell.length_a   1.000
_cell.length_b   1.000
_cell.length_c   1.000
_cell.angle_alpha   90.00
_cell.angle_beta   90.00
_cell.angle_gamma   90.00
#
_symmetry.space_group_name_H-M   'P 1'
#
loop_
_entity.id
_entity.type
_entity.pdbx_description
1 polymer ?
#
loop_
_entity_poly.entity_id
_entity_poly.type
_entity_poly.pdbx_seq_one_letter_code
_entity_poly.pdbx_strand_id
1 'polypeptide(L)'
;MIFRSHRSGLALLARAVITLLAALPWVVCGIGAATAQSKAPCKEMRKIKFGVSVSPPNVVHTPIYVARDLGIFARHCIDAEIIEFEGGASAANLAAVTQGQALATINTTAIAQGLKAKQFWGMAPRLPQAYMVSEDIKTAADLKGKRLSATGGGVGGFNWVMGREVLKTAGLKVDDAQFVSSATAGRLPGLLAGQLNGVALHPEDVYLAQKKKPGLHVLVGLAELMPKYFFNAYGAAESVLGKDRAMVRDVATALIETNRAIYNQKEKVIPIMVEATKKPQDAVSFSYDYLVKNCVWSVNTGFSKERTEWSIENAIENGDIQADKKPTYDQVVDVKLGEEALKAAGGPTKIKGCSD
;
A
#
# COMPACT_ATOMS: atom_id res chain seq x y z
N MET A 1 31.22 17.12 73.69
CA MET A 1 31.78 16.23 74.72
C MET A 1 32.36 15.04 73.94
N ILE A 2 33.60 15.07 73.81
CA ILE A 2 34.65 14.28 74.50
C ILE A 2 34.85 12.88 73.82
N PHE A 3 35.93 12.82 73.07
CA PHE A 3 37.20 12.05 73.28
C PHE A 3 37.09 10.50 73.06
N ARG A 4 37.90 9.80 72.44
CA ARG A 4 39.34 9.64 72.09
C ARG A 4 39.50 8.21 71.57
N SER A 5 40.15 7.95 70.44
CA SER A 5 41.56 7.57 70.28
C SER A 5 41.96 6.30 71.00
N HIS A 6 42.41 5.31 70.25
CA HIS A 6 43.78 4.78 70.40
C HIS A 6 44.18 3.79 69.30
N ARG A 7 45.43 3.85 69.05
CA ARG A 7 46.34 3.25 68.04
C ARG A 7 46.86 1.87 68.49
N SER A 8 47.54 1.31 67.53
CA SER A 8 48.68 0.33 67.57
C SER A 8 48.30 -1.17 67.62
N GLY A 9 48.90 -2.05 66.93
CA GLY A 9 50.19 -2.08 66.29
C GLY A 9 50.47 -3.47 65.65
N LEU A 10 51.47 -3.45 64.81
CA LEU A 10 52.29 -4.49 64.18
C LEU A 10 52.15 -5.94 64.65
N ALA A 11 52.14 -6.90 63.66
CA ALA A 11 53.30 -7.81 63.44
C ALA A 11 53.05 -8.81 62.31
N LEU A 12 54.05 -8.98 61.51
CA LEU A 12 54.29 -9.98 60.45
C LEU A 12 53.98 -11.41 60.87
N LEU A 13 53.56 -12.24 59.96
CA LEU A 13 54.08 -13.56 59.67
C LEU A 13 53.63 -14.09 58.33
N ALA A 14 54.55 -14.31 57.44
CA ALA A 14 54.44 -14.98 56.18
C ALA A 14 54.09 -16.45 56.33
N ARG A 15 53.11 -16.94 55.58
CA ARG A 15 53.05 -18.38 55.21
C ARG A 15 52.45 -18.52 53.83
N ALA A 16 53.23 -19.05 52.91
CA ALA A 16 52.88 -19.47 51.59
C ALA A 16 51.81 -20.54 51.60
N VAL A 17 50.72 -20.34 50.85
CA VAL A 17 49.79 -21.40 50.46
C VAL A 17 49.65 -21.36 48.95
N ILE A 18 50.16 -22.40 48.32
CA ILE A 18 49.98 -22.73 46.91
C ILE A 18 48.48 -23.02 46.70
N THR A 19 47.83 -22.24 45.86
CA THR A 19 46.45 -22.54 45.42
C THR A 19 46.45 -22.79 43.94
N LEU A 20 46.06 -24.00 43.56
CA LEU A 20 45.77 -24.42 42.16
C LEU A 20 44.81 -23.46 41.50
N LEU A 21 45.21 -22.88 40.36
CA LEU A 21 44.33 -22.20 39.41
C LEU A 21 43.63 -23.27 38.56
N ALA A 22 42.37 -23.53 38.86
CA ALA A 22 41.46 -24.24 37.96
C ALA A 22 41.06 -23.30 36.84
N ALA A 23 41.54 -23.61 35.63
CA ALA A 23 41.13 -22.93 34.39
C ALA A 23 39.69 -23.31 34.05
N LEU A 24 38.74 -22.40 34.26
CA LEU A 24 37.41 -22.46 33.65
C LEU A 24 37.46 -21.86 32.24
N PRO A 25 36.99 -22.57 31.22
CA PRO A 25 36.87 -21.95 29.88
C PRO A 25 35.73 -20.95 29.91
N TRP A 26 36.03 -19.69 29.63
CA TRP A 26 35.06 -18.67 29.33
C TRP A 26 34.43 -19.00 27.97
N VAL A 27 33.21 -19.54 27.97
CA VAL A 27 32.37 -19.60 26.79
C VAL A 27 31.90 -18.16 26.49
N VAL A 28 32.61 -17.49 25.61
CA VAL A 28 32.15 -16.22 25.03
C VAL A 28 31.00 -16.58 24.11
N CYS A 29 29.76 -16.48 24.62
CA CYS A 29 28.56 -16.42 23.76
C CYS A 29 28.68 -15.15 22.91
N GLY A 30 29.20 -15.29 21.69
CA GLY A 30 29.16 -14.26 20.68
C GLY A 30 27.72 -13.93 20.34
N ILE A 31 27.17 -12.89 20.98
CA ILE A 31 25.97 -12.25 20.50
C ILE A 31 26.37 -11.63 19.16
N GLY A 32 26.08 -12.34 18.07
CA GLY A 32 26.19 -11.83 16.73
C GLY A 32 25.22 -10.65 16.59
N ALA A 33 25.69 -9.44 16.90
CA ALA A 33 25.03 -8.23 16.45
C ALA A 33 25.01 -8.32 14.93
N ALA A 34 23.83 -8.56 14.36
CA ALA A 34 23.60 -8.38 12.94
C ALA A 34 23.88 -6.90 12.64
N THR A 35 25.10 -6.61 12.25
CA THR A 35 25.47 -5.31 11.72
C THR A 35 24.65 -5.10 10.47
N ALA A 36 23.64 -4.24 10.55
CA ALA A 36 23.00 -3.70 9.36
C ALA A 36 24.12 -3.14 8.48
N GLN A 37 24.42 -3.85 7.40
CA GLN A 37 25.38 -3.40 6.41
C GLN A 37 24.92 -2.05 5.91
N SER A 38 25.56 -0.95 6.32
CA SER A 38 25.34 0.35 5.75
C SER A 38 25.74 0.25 4.27
N LYS A 39 24.75 0.38 3.38
CA LYS A 39 25.05 0.46 1.95
C LYS A 39 26.05 1.60 1.74
N ALA A 40 27.02 1.38 0.84
CA ALA A 40 27.98 2.43 0.46
C ALA A 40 27.22 3.68 0.03
N PRO A 41 27.76 4.89 0.31
CA PRO A 41 27.14 6.13 -0.08
C PRO A 41 26.89 6.16 -1.60
N CYS A 42 25.74 6.70 -1.99
CA CYS A 42 25.34 6.78 -3.40
C CYS A 42 26.33 7.64 -4.18
N LYS A 43 26.86 7.11 -5.28
CA LYS A 43 27.69 7.89 -6.20
C LYS A 43 26.88 8.98 -6.89
N GLU A 44 25.62 8.67 -7.22
CA GLU A 44 24.67 9.55 -7.89
C GLU A 44 23.24 9.17 -7.49
N MET A 45 22.37 10.15 -7.31
CA MET A 45 20.94 9.95 -7.07
C MET A 45 20.19 9.86 -8.39
N ARG A 46 19.40 8.81 -8.55
CA ARG A 46 18.56 8.61 -9.75
C ARG A 46 17.21 9.33 -9.54
N LYS A 47 16.93 10.34 -10.36
CA LYS A 47 15.62 11.02 -10.36
C LYS A 47 14.57 10.12 -10.97
N ILE A 48 13.55 9.77 -10.20
CA ILE A 48 12.47 8.89 -10.61
C ILE A 48 11.13 9.54 -10.28
N LYS A 49 10.24 9.58 -11.26
CA LYS A 49 8.87 10.06 -11.08
C LYS A 49 7.96 8.90 -10.70
N PHE A 50 7.16 9.11 -9.66
CA PHE A 50 6.18 8.15 -9.17
C PHE A 50 4.77 8.72 -9.35
N GLY A 51 3.93 8.00 -10.09
CA GLY A 51 2.52 8.34 -10.25
C GLY A 51 1.67 7.74 -9.12
N VAL A 52 0.91 8.58 -8.43
CA VAL A 52 -0.11 8.16 -7.45
C VAL A 52 -1.49 8.36 -8.09
N SER A 53 -2.32 7.33 -8.07
CA SER A 53 -3.56 7.26 -8.85
C SER A 53 -4.76 7.99 -8.25
N VAL A 54 -4.55 8.85 -7.26
CA VAL A 54 -5.58 9.68 -6.62
C VAL A 54 -4.99 11.01 -6.18
N SER A 55 -5.78 12.10 -6.31
CA SER A 55 -5.41 13.44 -5.85
C SER A 55 -6.55 14.07 -5.03
N PRO A 56 -6.30 14.46 -3.76
CA PRO A 56 -5.15 14.06 -2.92
C PRO A 56 -5.18 12.55 -2.62
N PRO A 57 -4.05 11.93 -2.21
CA PRO A 57 -3.97 10.50 -1.94
C PRO A 57 -4.85 10.08 -0.76
N ASN A 58 -5.36 8.85 -0.81
CA ASN A 58 -5.92 8.17 0.34
C ASN A 58 -4.81 7.50 1.16
N VAL A 59 -5.06 7.18 2.43
CA VAL A 59 -4.04 6.59 3.33
C VAL A 59 -3.39 5.34 2.73
N VAL A 60 -4.15 4.49 2.04
CA VAL A 60 -3.60 3.29 1.37
C VAL A 60 -2.58 3.63 0.28
N HIS A 61 -2.64 4.81 -0.33
CA HIS A 61 -1.75 5.22 -1.43
C HIS A 61 -0.49 5.98 -0.96
N THR A 62 -0.26 6.08 0.35
CA THR A 62 0.86 6.83 0.92
C THR A 62 2.23 6.13 0.95
N PRO A 63 2.42 4.84 0.62
CA PRO A 63 3.74 4.21 0.72
C PRO A 63 4.85 4.96 -0.02
N ILE A 64 4.56 5.60 -1.16
CA ILE A 64 5.57 6.38 -1.90
C ILE A 64 6.04 7.60 -1.10
N TYR A 65 5.13 8.30 -0.41
CA TYR A 65 5.45 9.42 0.48
C TYR A 65 6.24 8.93 1.69
N VAL A 66 5.83 7.82 2.29
CA VAL A 66 6.54 7.19 3.42
C VAL A 66 7.95 6.78 3.01
N ALA A 67 8.13 6.19 1.81
CA ALA A 67 9.45 5.82 1.30
C ALA A 67 10.38 7.03 1.13
N ARG A 68 9.85 8.15 0.62
CA ARG A 68 10.58 9.40 0.47
C ARG A 68 10.97 9.98 1.83
N ASP A 69 9.99 10.19 2.71
CA ASP A 69 10.14 10.99 3.92
C ASP A 69 10.83 10.23 5.07
N LEU A 70 10.78 8.88 5.08
CA LEU A 70 11.63 8.04 5.93
C LEU A 70 13.04 7.82 5.35
N GLY A 71 13.37 8.41 4.21
CA GLY A 71 14.68 8.27 3.57
C GLY A 71 14.94 6.86 3.02
N ILE A 72 13.90 6.03 2.84
CA ILE A 72 14.06 4.68 2.30
C ILE A 72 14.51 4.77 0.85
N PHE A 73 13.89 5.60 0.03
CA PHE A 73 14.34 5.84 -1.35
C PHE A 73 15.78 6.35 -1.43
N ALA A 74 16.18 7.27 -0.54
CA ALA A 74 17.55 7.78 -0.51
C ALA A 74 18.58 6.67 -0.24
N ARG A 75 18.27 5.68 0.63
CA ARG A 75 19.14 4.51 0.86
C ARG A 75 19.30 3.61 -0.37
N HIS A 76 18.39 3.71 -1.34
CA HIS A 76 18.44 3.02 -2.63
C HIS A 76 18.91 3.93 -3.77
N CYS A 77 19.49 5.09 -3.46
CA CYS A 77 19.97 6.09 -4.41
C CYS A 77 18.87 6.62 -5.34
N ILE A 78 17.65 6.77 -4.80
CA ILE A 78 16.47 7.27 -5.51
C ILE A 78 16.10 8.65 -4.98
N ASP A 79 16.03 9.63 -5.90
CA ASP A 79 15.44 10.95 -5.70
C ASP A 79 14.02 10.92 -6.29
N ALA A 80 13.01 10.87 -5.42
CA ALA A 80 11.63 10.61 -5.80
C ALA A 80 10.85 11.90 -6.03
N GLU A 81 10.37 12.11 -7.25
CA GLU A 81 9.36 13.10 -7.60
C GLU A 81 7.99 12.42 -7.63
N ILE A 82 6.98 12.96 -6.91
CA ILE A 82 5.64 12.36 -6.82
C ILE A 82 4.67 13.19 -7.65
N ILE A 83 3.92 12.53 -8.52
CA ILE A 83 2.88 13.12 -9.38
C ILE A 83 1.55 12.46 -9.04
N GLU A 84 0.53 13.26 -8.73
CA GLU A 84 -0.82 12.77 -8.45
C GLU A 84 -1.69 12.82 -9.71
N PHE A 85 -2.44 11.75 -9.97
CA PHE A 85 -3.35 11.61 -11.10
C PHE A 85 -4.79 11.39 -10.63
N GLU A 86 -5.76 11.79 -11.43
CA GLU A 86 -7.20 11.58 -11.19
C GLU A 86 -7.68 10.16 -11.60
N GLY A 87 -7.00 9.13 -11.10
CA GLY A 87 -7.33 7.72 -11.35
C GLY A 87 -6.20 6.95 -12.04
N GLY A 88 -6.02 5.68 -11.65
CA GLY A 88 -5.02 4.79 -12.24
C GLY A 88 -5.29 4.44 -13.71
N ALA A 89 -6.56 4.50 -14.13
CA ALA A 89 -6.98 4.31 -15.52
C ALA A 89 -7.09 5.64 -16.30
N SER A 90 -6.71 6.79 -15.70
CA SER A 90 -6.75 8.07 -16.41
C SER A 90 -5.77 8.10 -17.58
N ALA A 91 -6.15 8.77 -18.66
CA ALA A 91 -5.29 8.90 -19.84
C ALA A 91 -3.92 9.50 -19.50
N ALA A 92 -3.86 10.46 -18.57
CA ALA A 92 -2.62 11.08 -18.14
C ALA A 92 -1.69 10.08 -17.43
N ASN A 93 -2.22 9.24 -16.52
CA ASN A 93 -1.44 8.21 -15.84
C ASN A 93 -0.91 7.16 -16.82
N LEU A 94 -1.78 6.65 -17.70
CA LEU A 94 -1.39 5.64 -18.69
C LEU A 94 -0.39 6.19 -19.70
N ALA A 95 -0.52 7.45 -20.13
CA ALA A 95 0.45 8.12 -21.00
C ALA A 95 1.81 8.27 -20.32
N ALA A 96 1.85 8.70 -19.05
CA ALA A 96 3.10 8.84 -18.30
C ALA A 96 3.85 7.52 -18.17
N VAL A 97 3.13 6.40 -17.93
CA VAL A 97 3.71 5.05 -17.91
C VAL A 97 4.19 4.64 -19.29
N THR A 98 3.34 4.74 -20.32
CA THR A 98 3.66 4.30 -21.69
C THR A 98 4.91 4.98 -22.25
N GLN A 99 5.04 6.29 -21.96
CA GLN A 99 6.19 7.10 -22.38
C GLN A 99 7.44 6.87 -21.50
N GLY A 100 7.36 6.02 -20.49
CA GLY A 100 8.46 5.78 -19.55
C GLY A 100 8.80 6.98 -18.68
N GLN A 101 7.88 7.93 -18.54
CA GLN A 101 8.08 9.16 -17.76
C GLN A 101 7.86 8.96 -16.26
N ALA A 102 7.05 7.95 -15.86
CA ALA A 102 6.79 7.63 -14.47
C ALA A 102 6.61 6.14 -14.24
N LEU A 103 6.97 5.68 -13.04
CA LEU A 103 6.50 4.42 -12.47
C LEU A 103 5.20 4.72 -11.74
N ALA A 104 4.10 4.06 -12.10
CA ALA A 104 2.81 4.41 -11.55
C ALA A 104 1.91 3.18 -11.39
N THR A 105 0.76 3.37 -10.75
CA THR A 105 -0.22 2.29 -10.64
C THR A 105 -0.87 2.02 -11.99
N ILE A 106 -0.91 0.74 -12.36
CA ILE A 106 -1.55 0.26 -13.59
C ILE A 106 -2.45 -0.93 -13.28
N ASN A 107 -3.56 -1.03 -13.97
CA ASN A 107 -4.48 -2.15 -13.84
C ASN A 107 -4.28 -3.19 -14.95
N THR A 108 -4.78 -4.39 -14.71
CA THR A 108 -4.71 -5.52 -15.64
C THR A 108 -5.47 -5.23 -16.94
N THR A 109 -6.60 -4.52 -16.85
CA THR A 109 -7.42 -4.16 -18.03
C THR A 109 -6.66 -3.30 -19.02
N ALA A 110 -5.89 -2.31 -18.55
CA ALA A 110 -5.07 -1.47 -19.44
C ALA A 110 -4.00 -2.31 -20.18
N ILE A 111 -3.39 -3.29 -19.51
CA ILE A 111 -2.41 -4.21 -20.13
C ILE A 111 -3.13 -5.07 -21.20
N ALA A 112 -4.29 -5.64 -20.88
CA ALA A 112 -5.08 -6.41 -21.84
C ALA A 112 -5.52 -5.59 -23.07
N GLN A 113 -5.74 -4.29 -22.88
CA GLN A 113 -6.07 -3.33 -23.95
C GLN A 113 -4.84 -2.85 -24.73
N GLY A 114 -3.65 -3.39 -24.45
CA GLY A 114 -2.44 -3.16 -25.23
C GLY A 114 -1.42 -2.22 -24.59
N LEU A 115 -1.60 -1.81 -23.33
CA LEU A 115 -0.56 -1.07 -22.59
C LEU A 115 0.71 -1.95 -22.51
N LYS A 116 1.80 -1.49 -23.10
CA LYS A 116 3.11 -2.17 -23.10
C LYS A 116 3.84 -1.91 -21.78
N ALA A 117 3.35 -2.53 -20.71
CA ALA A 117 3.88 -2.39 -19.35
C ALA A 117 3.65 -3.67 -18.56
N LYS A 118 4.40 -3.85 -17.47
CA LYS A 118 4.20 -4.92 -16.48
C LYS A 118 4.14 -4.36 -15.08
N GLN A 119 3.37 -5.01 -14.23
CA GLN A 119 3.37 -4.76 -12.80
C GLN A 119 4.64 -5.36 -12.17
N PHE A 120 5.32 -4.60 -11.32
CA PHE A 120 6.54 -5.04 -10.65
C PHE A 120 6.44 -5.10 -9.12
N TRP A 121 5.40 -4.53 -8.53
CA TRP A 121 5.13 -4.56 -7.09
C TRP A 121 3.64 -4.38 -6.78
N GLY A 122 3.07 -5.33 -6.03
CA GLY A 122 1.71 -5.27 -5.53
C GLY A 122 1.66 -4.52 -4.21
N MET A 123 1.32 -3.23 -4.26
CA MET A 123 1.28 -2.36 -3.09
C MET A 123 0.24 -2.82 -2.06
N ALA A 124 -0.97 -3.04 -2.52
CA ALA A 124 -2.13 -3.39 -1.71
C ALA A 124 -3.02 -4.37 -2.50
N PRO A 125 -2.83 -5.69 -2.31
CA PRO A 125 -3.58 -6.68 -3.08
C PRO A 125 -5.05 -6.82 -2.68
N ARG A 126 -5.45 -6.25 -1.53
CA ARG A 126 -6.82 -6.37 -0.99
C ARG A 126 -7.56 -5.04 -1.04
N LEU A 127 -8.86 -5.08 -1.31
CA LEU A 127 -9.73 -3.90 -1.29
C LEU A 127 -9.94 -3.40 0.14
N PRO A 128 -9.55 -2.16 0.49
CA PRO A 128 -9.81 -1.61 1.81
C PRO A 128 -11.12 -0.80 1.89
N GLN A 129 -11.78 -0.55 0.77
CA GLN A 129 -12.91 0.36 0.70
C GLN A 129 -14.22 -0.28 1.12
N ALA A 130 -15.18 0.57 1.50
CA ALA A 130 -16.57 0.21 1.65
C ALA A 130 -17.45 1.00 0.68
N TYR A 131 -18.57 0.43 0.25
CA TYR A 131 -19.58 1.15 -0.52
C TYR A 131 -20.51 1.87 0.46
N MET A 132 -20.37 3.19 0.51
CA MET A 132 -21.15 4.07 1.38
C MET A 132 -22.37 4.57 0.64
N VAL A 133 -23.50 4.66 1.36
CA VAL A 133 -24.78 5.09 0.79
C VAL A 133 -25.48 6.11 1.68
N SER A 134 -26.45 6.83 1.06
CA SER A 134 -27.38 7.71 1.76
C SER A 134 -28.35 6.94 2.63
N GLU A 135 -28.92 7.63 3.62
CA GLU A 135 -29.75 7.05 4.68
C GLU A 135 -30.96 6.25 4.15
N ASP A 136 -31.54 6.67 3.03
CA ASP A 136 -32.71 6.07 2.37
C ASP A 136 -32.41 4.76 1.64
N ILE A 137 -31.14 4.39 1.45
CA ILE A 137 -30.73 3.15 0.79
C ILE A 137 -30.51 2.07 1.85
N LYS A 138 -31.27 0.99 1.84
CA LYS A 138 -31.10 -0.12 2.79
C LYS A 138 -30.56 -1.39 2.13
N THR A 139 -30.80 -1.55 0.85
CA THR A 139 -30.37 -2.68 0.04
C THR A 139 -29.80 -2.21 -1.29
N ALA A 140 -29.11 -3.07 -2.00
CA ALA A 140 -28.62 -2.75 -3.34
C ALA A 140 -29.78 -2.50 -4.35
N ALA A 141 -30.98 -3.05 -4.12
CA ALA A 141 -32.14 -2.79 -4.94
C ALA A 141 -32.62 -1.32 -4.89
N ASP A 142 -32.40 -0.65 -3.75
CA ASP A 142 -32.78 0.76 -3.56
C ASP A 142 -31.89 1.73 -4.38
N LEU A 143 -30.81 1.23 -4.96
CA LEU A 143 -29.92 2.00 -5.84
C LEU A 143 -30.52 2.27 -7.22
N LYS A 144 -31.66 1.66 -7.58
CA LYS A 144 -32.33 1.90 -8.85
C LYS A 144 -32.74 3.38 -8.97
N GLY A 145 -32.34 4.01 -10.08
CA GLY A 145 -32.57 5.44 -10.36
C GLY A 145 -31.71 6.41 -9.54
N LYS A 146 -30.84 5.92 -8.66
CA LYS A 146 -30.00 6.74 -7.79
C LYS A 146 -28.73 7.21 -8.48
N ARG A 147 -28.12 8.27 -7.92
CA ARG A 147 -26.85 8.83 -8.41
C ARG A 147 -25.67 8.16 -7.73
N LEU A 148 -24.87 7.44 -8.52
CA LEU A 148 -23.70 6.71 -8.09
C LEU A 148 -22.43 7.38 -8.62
N SER A 149 -21.33 7.26 -7.89
CA SER A 149 -20.05 7.84 -8.30
C SER A 149 -19.40 7.06 -9.44
N ALA A 150 -18.92 7.77 -10.48
CA ALA A 150 -17.98 7.29 -11.49
C ALA A 150 -16.60 7.93 -11.36
N THR A 151 -16.25 8.44 -10.18
CA THR A 151 -14.97 9.09 -9.89
C THR A 151 -13.80 8.12 -10.02
N GLY A 152 -12.64 8.64 -10.45
CA GLY A 152 -11.42 7.82 -10.60
C GLY A 152 -11.29 7.16 -11.97
N GLY A 153 -11.65 7.89 -13.04
CA GLY A 153 -11.49 7.47 -14.43
C GLY A 153 -12.78 7.43 -15.26
N GLY A 154 -13.92 7.86 -14.68
CA GLY A 154 -15.19 7.83 -15.39
C GLY A 154 -15.76 6.42 -15.56
N VAL A 155 -16.42 6.16 -16.70
CA VAL A 155 -16.89 4.82 -17.07
C VAL A 155 -15.71 3.87 -17.20
N GLY A 156 -15.78 2.70 -16.55
CA GLY A 156 -14.67 1.75 -16.43
C GLY A 156 -13.65 2.09 -15.33
N GLY A 157 -13.74 3.28 -14.72
CA GLY A 157 -12.91 3.65 -13.57
C GLY A 157 -13.35 2.95 -12.29
N PHE A 158 -12.51 3.04 -11.24
CA PHE A 158 -12.68 2.25 -10.01
C PHE A 158 -14.07 2.38 -9.39
N ASN A 159 -14.56 3.60 -9.13
CA ASN A 159 -15.88 3.78 -8.51
C ASN A 159 -17.03 3.28 -9.38
N TRP A 160 -16.94 3.45 -10.71
CA TRP A 160 -17.93 2.93 -11.64
C TRP A 160 -17.98 1.40 -11.58
N VAL A 161 -16.81 0.72 -11.60
CA VAL A 161 -16.72 -0.74 -11.47
C VAL A 161 -17.33 -1.19 -10.15
N MET A 162 -16.98 -0.54 -9.03
CA MET A 162 -17.51 -0.91 -7.71
C MET A 162 -19.03 -0.71 -7.64
N GLY A 163 -19.55 0.39 -8.19
CA GLY A 163 -21.00 0.63 -8.28
C GLY A 163 -21.71 -0.44 -9.10
N ARG A 164 -21.14 -0.84 -10.25
CA ARG A 164 -21.66 -1.93 -11.10
C ARG A 164 -21.74 -3.25 -10.32
N GLU A 165 -20.67 -3.62 -9.60
CA GLU A 165 -20.66 -4.88 -8.85
C GLU A 165 -21.68 -4.87 -7.70
N VAL A 166 -21.89 -3.72 -7.04
CA VAL A 166 -22.96 -3.59 -6.03
C VAL A 166 -24.35 -3.72 -6.68
N LEU A 167 -24.62 -3.07 -7.80
CA LEU A 167 -25.89 -3.18 -8.54
C LEU A 167 -26.20 -4.64 -8.94
N LYS A 168 -25.18 -5.38 -9.40
CA LYS A 168 -25.31 -6.80 -9.78
C LYS A 168 -25.83 -7.68 -8.64
N THR A 169 -25.54 -7.38 -7.37
CA THR A 169 -26.05 -8.16 -6.23
C THR A 169 -27.57 -8.13 -6.10
N ALA A 170 -28.22 -7.11 -6.69
CA ALA A 170 -29.67 -6.97 -6.76
C ALA A 170 -30.24 -7.28 -8.16
N GLY A 171 -29.42 -7.85 -9.07
CA GLY A 171 -29.84 -8.11 -10.45
C GLY A 171 -30.02 -6.84 -11.30
N LEU A 172 -29.52 -5.70 -10.83
CA LEU A 172 -29.57 -4.44 -11.55
C LEU A 172 -28.41 -4.30 -12.53
N LYS A 173 -28.63 -3.51 -13.62
CA LYS A 173 -27.63 -3.16 -14.61
C LYS A 173 -27.10 -1.74 -14.35
N VAL A 174 -26.01 -1.38 -14.99
CA VAL A 174 -25.44 -0.01 -14.89
C VAL A 174 -26.42 1.08 -15.30
N ASP A 175 -27.25 0.82 -16.31
CA ASP A 175 -28.25 1.77 -16.80
C ASP A 175 -29.47 1.92 -15.86
N ASP A 176 -29.61 1.06 -14.85
CA ASP A 176 -30.62 1.20 -13.80
C ASP A 176 -30.25 2.29 -12.78
N ALA A 177 -29.05 2.88 -12.84
CA ALA A 177 -28.59 3.97 -11.98
C ALA A 177 -27.92 5.08 -12.80
N GLN A 178 -27.76 6.27 -12.19
CA GLN A 178 -27.12 7.42 -12.83
C GLN A 178 -25.68 7.55 -12.33
N PHE A 179 -24.70 7.25 -13.18
CA PHE A 179 -23.30 7.42 -12.81
C PHE A 179 -22.83 8.86 -13.05
N VAL A 180 -22.32 9.49 -11.98
CA VAL A 180 -21.87 10.89 -11.97
C VAL A 180 -20.36 10.95 -11.82
N SER A 181 -19.67 11.54 -12.80
CA SER A 181 -18.23 11.80 -12.74
C SER A 181 -17.93 13.06 -11.95
N SER A 182 -16.87 13.00 -11.13
CA SER A 182 -16.31 14.15 -10.43
C SER A 182 -14.80 13.91 -10.19
N ALA A 183 -14.08 14.95 -9.75
CA ALA A 183 -12.73 14.77 -9.24
C ALA A 183 -12.72 13.85 -7.99
N THR A 184 -11.60 13.18 -7.73
CA THR A 184 -11.44 12.27 -6.59
C THR A 184 -11.78 12.95 -5.25
N ALA A 185 -11.38 14.21 -5.08
CA ALA A 185 -11.69 15.02 -3.90
C ALA A 185 -13.19 15.26 -3.71
N GLY A 186 -14.01 15.15 -4.77
CA GLY A 186 -15.46 15.36 -4.72
C GLY A 186 -16.29 14.21 -4.17
N ARG A 187 -15.72 13.03 -3.95
CA ARG A 187 -16.45 11.82 -3.49
C ARG A 187 -17.17 12.02 -2.16
N LEU A 188 -16.41 12.32 -1.12
CA LEU A 188 -16.99 12.53 0.22
C LEU A 188 -17.88 13.77 0.29
N PRO A 189 -17.49 14.96 -0.21
CA PRO A 189 -18.38 16.12 -0.27
C PRO A 189 -19.69 15.83 -1.04
N GLY A 190 -19.61 15.15 -2.18
CA GLY A 190 -20.80 14.80 -2.98
C GLY A 190 -21.79 13.90 -2.23
N LEU A 191 -21.31 12.93 -1.45
CA LEU A 191 -22.15 12.08 -0.61
C LEU A 191 -22.75 12.89 0.56
N LEU A 192 -21.95 13.71 1.25
CA LEU A 192 -22.40 14.56 2.36
C LEU A 192 -23.49 15.55 1.92
N ALA A 193 -23.33 16.16 0.76
CA ALA A 193 -24.28 17.11 0.17
C ALA A 193 -25.52 16.44 -0.46
N GLY A 194 -25.58 15.10 -0.52
CA GLY A 194 -26.66 14.37 -1.17
C GLY A 194 -26.64 14.47 -2.71
N GLN A 195 -25.54 14.91 -3.29
CA GLN A 195 -25.33 14.89 -4.74
C GLN A 195 -25.06 13.47 -5.26
N LEU A 196 -24.52 12.60 -4.41
CA LEU A 196 -24.36 11.18 -4.62
C LEU A 196 -25.18 10.40 -3.61
N ASN A 197 -25.78 9.29 -4.02
CA ASN A 197 -26.48 8.35 -3.16
C ASN A 197 -25.62 7.12 -2.84
N GLY A 198 -24.59 6.83 -3.66
CA GLY A 198 -23.68 5.73 -3.44
C GLY A 198 -22.28 5.99 -3.99
N VAL A 199 -21.25 5.61 -3.25
CA VAL A 199 -19.84 5.81 -3.61
C VAL A 199 -18.93 4.87 -2.83
N ALA A 200 -17.87 4.36 -3.49
CA ALA A 200 -16.80 3.63 -2.80
C ALA A 200 -15.85 4.61 -2.09
N LEU A 201 -15.74 4.50 -0.77
CA LEU A 201 -14.88 5.34 0.05
C LEU A 201 -13.81 4.51 0.78
N HIS A 202 -12.65 5.10 0.96
CA HIS A 202 -11.57 4.56 1.79
C HIS A 202 -11.89 4.71 3.29
N PRO A 203 -11.24 3.94 4.18
CA PRO A 203 -11.59 3.92 5.62
C PRO A 203 -11.61 5.30 6.28
N GLU A 204 -10.67 6.18 5.96
CA GLU A 204 -10.64 7.54 6.48
C GLU A 204 -11.85 8.38 6.05
N ASP A 205 -12.31 8.19 4.81
CA ASP A 205 -13.49 8.90 4.31
C ASP A 205 -14.79 8.30 4.85
N VAL A 206 -14.84 6.98 5.08
CA VAL A 206 -15.94 6.31 5.79
C VAL A 206 -16.06 6.88 7.20
N TYR A 207 -14.95 6.95 7.94
CA TYR A 207 -14.92 7.54 9.27
C TYR A 207 -15.43 8.99 9.28
N LEU A 208 -14.95 9.83 8.35
CA LEU A 208 -15.36 11.23 8.25
C LEU A 208 -16.83 11.37 7.81
N ALA A 209 -17.32 10.51 6.92
CA ALA A 209 -18.72 10.51 6.49
C ALA A 209 -19.65 10.25 7.67
N GLN A 210 -19.41 9.17 8.41
CA GLN A 210 -20.22 8.80 9.57
C GLN A 210 -20.13 9.81 10.71
N LYS A 211 -18.95 10.40 10.94
CA LYS A 211 -18.78 11.46 11.95
C LYS A 211 -19.56 12.74 11.62
N LYS A 212 -19.62 13.11 10.33
CA LYS A 212 -20.28 14.34 9.88
C LYS A 212 -21.77 14.17 9.65
N LYS A 213 -22.21 12.99 9.23
CA LYS A 213 -23.62 12.70 8.91
C LYS A 213 -23.94 11.25 9.29
N PRO A 214 -24.37 11.00 10.55
CA PRO A 214 -24.58 9.65 11.09
C PRO A 214 -25.58 8.77 10.33
N GLY A 215 -26.48 9.35 9.51
CA GLY A 215 -27.38 8.61 8.64
C GLY A 215 -26.70 7.92 7.45
N LEU A 216 -25.50 8.40 7.06
CA LEU A 216 -24.70 7.72 6.04
C LEU A 216 -24.15 6.41 6.61
N HIS A 217 -24.23 5.34 5.83
CA HIS A 217 -23.77 4.04 6.32
C HIS A 217 -23.12 3.20 5.24
N VAL A 218 -22.42 2.17 5.66
CA VAL A 218 -21.82 1.16 4.79
C VAL A 218 -22.90 0.20 4.35
N LEU A 219 -23.12 0.10 3.04
CA LEU A 219 -23.99 -0.91 2.45
C LEU A 219 -23.28 -2.27 2.39
N VAL A 220 -22.03 -2.27 1.98
CA VAL A 220 -21.19 -3.48 1.90
C VAL A 220 -19.70 -3.12 1.94
N GLY A 221 -18.88 -3.96 2.57
CA GLY A 221 -17.43 -3.93 2.46
C GLY A 221 -16.99 -4.48 1.10
N LEU A 222 -16.14 -3.74 0.37
CA LEU A 222 -15.73 -4.20 -0.97
C LEU A 222 -14.87 -5.47 -0.95
N ALA A 223 -14.10 -5.69 0.12
CA ALA A 223 -13.37 -6.95 0.32
C ALA A 223 -14.31 -8.15 0.54
N GLU A 224 -15.49 -7.92 1.08
CA GLU A 224 -16.54 -8.94 1.24
C GLU A 224 -17.24 -9.21 -0.09
N LEU A 225 -17.57 -8.15 -0.83
CA LEU A 225 -18.21 -8.23 -2.13
C LEU A 225 -17.31 -8.92 -3.17
N MET A 226 -16.04 -8.57 -3.20
CA MET A 226 -15.06 -9.07 -4.16
C MET A 226 -13.77 -9.55 -3.47
N PRO A 227 -13.80 -10.68 -2.74
CA PRO A 227 -12.68 -11.12 -1.89
C PRO A 227 -11.39 -11.44 -2.65
N LYS A 228 -11.52 -11.76 -3.94
CA LYS A 228 -10.38 -12.10 -4.81
C LYS A 228 -9.93 -10.96 -5.72
N TYR A 229 -10.58 -9.80 -5.67
CA TYR A 229 -10.17 -8.66 -6.50
C TYR A 229 -8.74 -8.21 -6.16
N PHE A 230 -7.91 -8.07 -7.18
CA PHE A 230 -6.55 -7.52 -7.03
C PHE A 230 -6.61 -6.00 -7.13
N PHE A 231 -6.35 -5.31 -6.01
CA PHE A 231 -6.65 -3.88 -5.92
C PHE A 231 -5.61 -3.00 -6.58
N ASN A 232 -4.33 -3.04 -6.14
CA ASN A 232 -3.38 -2.00 -6.54
C ASN A 232 -1.95 -2.51 -6.70
N ALA A 233 -1.34 -2.24 -7.87
CA ALA A 233 0.05 -2.54 -8.17
C ALA A 233 0.73 -1.41 -8.93
N TYR A 234 2.02 -1.23 -8.68
CA TYR A 234 2.88 -0.37 -9.48
C TYR A 234 3.43 -1.11 -10.67
N GLY A 235 3.51 -0.40 -11.79
CA GLY A 235 4.03 -0.91 -13.04
C GLY A 235 5.03 0.03 -13.70
N ALA A 236 5.72 -0.54 -14.68
CA ALA A 236 6.68 0.15 -15.53
C ALA A 236 6.46 -0.25 -16.99
N ALA A 237 6.71 0.68 -17.93
CA ALA A 237 6.73 0.35 -19.34
C ALA A 237 7.77 -0.75 -19.64
N GLU A 238 7.49 -1.63 -20.61
CA GLU A 238 8.43 -2.66 -21.05
C GLU A 238 9.75 -2.05 -21.53
N SER A 239 9.69 -0.85 -22.14
CA SER A 239 10.90 -0.10 -22.55
C SER A 239 11.77 0.31 -21.37
N VAL A 240 11.17 0.69 -20.23
CA VAL A 240 11.89 1.02 -18.99
C VAL A 240 12.49 -0.24 -18.38
N LEU A 241 11.71 -1.33 -18.33
CA LEU A 241 12.18 -2.64 -17.85
C LEU A 241 13.34 -3.18 -18.70
N GLY A 242 13.30 -2.99 -20.01
CA GLY A 242 14.38 -3.40 -20.92
C GLY A 242 15.64 -2.53 -20.81
N LYS A 243 15.48 -1.22 -20.54
CA LYS A 243 16.60 -0.27 -20.45
C LYS A 243 17.31 -0.29 -19.10
N ASP A 244 16.56 -0.32 -18.01
CA ASP A 244 17.10 -0.23 -16.64
C ASP A 244 16.31 -1.07 -15.65
N ARG A 245 16.33 -2.38 -15.86
CA ARG A 245 15.70 -3.36 -14.97
C ARG A 245 16.21 -3.27 -13.53
N ALA A 246 17.50 -2.97 -13.36
CA ALA A 246 18.14 -2.85 -12.06
C ALA A 246 17.54 -1.69 -11.24
N MET A 247 17.27 -0.56 -11.88
CA MET A 247 16.59 0.57 -11.24
C MET A 247 15.19 0.18 -10.77
N VAL A 248 14.38 -0.48 -11.61
CA VAL A 248 13.01 -0.90 -11.22
C VAL A 248 13.05 -1.92 -10.09
N ARG A 249 14.01 -2.86 -10.09
CA ARG A 249 14.24 -3.78 -8.98
C ARG A 249 14.58 -3.05 -7.67
N ASP A 250 15.47 -2.06 -7.71
CA ASP A 250 15.85 -1.29 -6.52
C ASP A 250 14.66 -0.49 -5.97
N VAL A 251 13.82 0.05 -6.86
CA VAL A 251 12.53 0.67 -6.48
C VAL A 251 11.61 -0.33 -5.81
N ALA A 252 11.40 -1.51 -6.40
CA ALA A 252 10.56 -2.54 -5.80
C ALA A 252 11.08 -2.98 -4.43
N THR A 253 12.42 -3.11 -4.27
CA THR A 253 13.07 -3.43 -3.00
C THR A 253 12.75 -2.35 -1.95
N ALA A 254 12.93 -1.07 -2.28
CA ALA A 254 12.64 0.05 -1.40
C ALA A 254 11.15 0.07 -0.98
N LEU A 255 10.23 -0.25 -1.88
CA LEU A 255 8.79 -0.26 -1.61
C LEU A 255 8.36 -1.45 -0.73
N ILE A 256 8.99 -2.61 -0.86
CA ILE A 256 8.83 -3.74 0.07
C ILE A 256 9.29 -3.33 1.47
N GLU A 257 10.49 -2.73 1.59
CA GLU A 257 11.01 -2.21 2.87
C GLU A 257 10.08 -1.15 3.47
N THR A 258 9.46 -0.32 2.63
CA THR A 258 8.53 0.73 3.06
C THR A 258 7.26 0.14 3.67
N ASN A 259 6.64 -0.83 3.01
CA ASN A 259 5.45 -1.47 3.58
C ASN A 259 5.78 -2.15 4.92
N ARG A 260 6.96 -2.78 5.06
CA ARG A 260 7.42 -3.32 6.34
C ARG A 260 7.60 -2.23 7.40
N ALA A 261 8.15 -1.06 7.02
CA ALA A 261 8.29 0.07 7.92
C ALA A 261 6.93 0.63 8.37
N ILE A 262 5.93 0.64 7.48
CA ILE A 262 4.56 1.06 7.81
C ILE A 262 4.01 0.21 8.98
N TYR A 263 4.17 -1.11 8.96
CA TYR A 263 3.71 -1.97 10.07
C TYR A 263 4.48 -1.77 11.37
N ASN A 264 5.75 -1.36 11.31
CA ASN A 264 6.65 -1.35 12.47
C ASN A 264 6.94 0.03 13.04
N GLN A 265 6.55 1.12 12.37
CA GLN A 265 6.93 2.49 12.74
C GLN A 265 5.73 3.46 12.73
N LYS A 266 4.60 3.05 13.33
CA LYS A 266 3.34 3.81 13.35
C LYS A 266 3.55 5.30 13.66
N GLU A 267 4.29 5.62 14.73
CA GLU A 267 4.50 6.99 15.19
C GLU A 267 5.26 7.87 14.17
N LYS A 268 6.08 7.26 13.33
CA LYS A 268 6.80 8.00 12.28
C LYS A 268 5.98 8.13 10.99
N VAL A 269 5.15 7.14 10.67
CA VAL A 269 4.42 7.14 9.39
C VAL A 269 3.11 7.94 9.45
N ILE A 270 2.41 7.99 10.59
CA ILE A 270 1.17 8.75 10.72
C ILE A 270 1.33 10.23 10.34
N PRO A 271 2.34 10.99 10.85
CA PRO A 271 2.54 12.38 10.43
C PRO A 271 2.75 12.54 8.93
N ILE A 272 3.49 11.64 8.29
CA ILE A 272 3.72 11.63 6.83
C ILE A 272 2.39 11.41 6.09
N MET A 273 1.59 10.45 6.56
CA MET A 273 0.29 10.15 5.96
C MET A 273 -0.69 11.32 6.11
N VAL A 274 -0.70 12.02 7.25
CA VAL A 274 -1.50 13.23 7.48
C VAL A 274 -1.10 14.32 6.50
N GLU A 275 0.20 14.58 6.36
CA GLU A 275 0.71 15.59 5.43
C GLU A 275 0.38 15.24 3.97
N ALA A 276 0.56 13.99 3.56
CA ALA A 276 0.27 13.55 2.20
C ALA A 276 -1.23 13.62 1.86
N THR A 277 -2.09 13.16 2.77
CA THR A 277 -3.53 13.04 2.51
C THR A 277 -4.29 14.35 2.74
N LYS A 278 -3.70 15.29 3.47
CA LYS A 278 -4.35 16.54 3.94
C LYS A 278 -5.63 16.27 4.76
N LYS A 279 -5.70 15.10 5.43
CA LYS A 279 -6.84 14.70 6.25
C LYS A 279 -6.56 14.85 7.75
N PRO A 280 -7.59 14.99 8.58
CA PRO A 280 -7.45 15.05 10.05
C PRO A 280 -6.74 13.79 10.58
N GLN A 281 -5.87 13.99 11.58
CA GLN A 281 -5.06 12.93 12.16
C GLN A 281 -5.89 11.76 12.72
N ASP A 282 -7.06 12.03 13.32
CA ASP A 282 -7.96 11.00 13.83
C ASP A 282 -8.48 10.09 12.71
N ALA A 283 -8.85 10.67 11.56
CA ALA A 283 -9.28 9.91 10.39
C ALA A 283 -8.13 9.08 9.77
N VAL A 284 -6.93 9.66 9.70
CA VAL A 284 -5.73 8.96 9.20
C VAL A 284 -5.35 7.82 10.14
N SER A 285 -5.37 8.04 11.46
CA SER A 285 -5.06 7.00 12.45
C SER A 285 -6.07 5.86 12.41
N PHE A 286 -7.36 6.17 12.29
CA PHE A 286 -8.42 5.17 12.10
C PHE A 286 -8.16 4.32 10.85
N SER A 287 -7.88 4.98 9.73
CA SER A 287 -7.59 4.29 8.47
C SER A 287 -6.34 3.43 8.56
N TYR A 288 -5.25 3.94 9.13
CA TYR A 288 -4.03 3.19 9.35
C TYR A 288 -4.30 1.90 10.14
N ASP A 289 -4.98 2.00 11.28
CA ASP A 289 -5.27 0.86 12.14
C ASP A 289 -6.16 -0.18 11.41
N TYR A 290 -7.13 0.30 10.62
CA TYR A 290 -7.95 -0.56 9.77
C TYR A 290 -7.10 -1.30 8.72
N LEU A 291 -6.23 -0.59 8.00
CA LEU A 291 -5.40 -1.14 6.92
C LEU A 291 -4.38 -2.16 7.45
N VAL A 292 -3.76 -1.88 8.59
CA VAL A 292 -2.83 -2.80 9.27
C VAL A 292 -3.57 -4.05 9.76
N LYS A 293 -4.71 -3.89 10.45
CA LYS A 293 -5.52 -5.01 10.96
C LYS A 293 -6.00 -5.95 9.86
N ASN A 294 -6.34 -5.40 8.70
CA ASN A 294 -6.85 -6.17 7.56
C ASN A 294 -5.76 -6.58 6.57
N CYS A 295 -4.48 -6.37 6.92
CA CYS A 295 -3.35 -6.79 6.11
C CYS A 295 -3.42 -6.28 4.65
N VAL A 296 -3.79 -5.01 4.50
CA VAL A 296 -4.04 -4.43 3.17
C VAL A 296 -2.74 -4.21 2.42
N TRP A 297 -1.68 -3.71 3.07
CA TRP A 297 -0.37 -3.56 2.46
C TRP A 297 0.41 -4.87 2.49
N SER A 298 0.96 -5.27 1.35
CA SER A 298 1.83 -6.44 1.30
C SER A 298 3.23 -6.11 1.80
N VAL A 299 3.80 -7.00 2.61
CA VAL A 299 5.19 -6.90 3.11
C VAL A 299 6.18 -7.69 2.27
N ASN A 300 5.69 -8.32 1.21
CA ASN A 300 6.45 -9.10 0.23
C ASN A 300 6.23 -8.52 -1.18
N THR A 301 6.19 -9.34 -2.22
CA THR A 301 5.95 -8.85 -3.59
C THR A 301 4.56 -8.27 -3.79
N GLY A 302 3.59 -8.70 -2.98
CA GLY A 302 2.18 -8.34 -3.08
C GLY A 302 1.45 -9.02 -4.23
N PHE A 303 2.11 -9.87 -5.01
CA PHE A 303 1.49 -10.57 -6.10
C PHE A 303 0.81 -11.86 -5.65
N SER A 304 -0.39 -12.07 -6.18
CA SER A 304 -1.16 -13.30 -6.05
C SER A 304 -1.67 -13.70 -7.42
N LYS A 305 -1.20 -14.84 -7.92
CA LYS A 305 -1.64 -15.38 -9.22
C LYS A 305 -3.15 -15.57 -9.22
N GLU A 306 -3.71 -16.18 -8.16
CA GLU A 306 -5.14 -16.40 -8.00
C GLU A 306 -5.94 -15.10 -8.12
N ARG A 307 -5.53 -14.03 -7.41
CA ARG A 307 -6.23 -12.74 -7.46
C ARG A 307 -6.12 -12.07 -8.81
N THR A 308 -4.94 -12.12 -9.44
CA THR A 308 -4.71 -11.54 -10.76
C THR A 308 -5.56 -12.26 -11.81
N GLU A 309 -5.55 -13.59 -11.83
CA GLU A 309 -6.35 -14.40 -12.76
C GLU A 309 -7.85 -14.19 -12.52
N TRP A 310 -8.31 -14.16 -11.27
CA TRP A 310 -9.70 -13.84 -10.96
C TRP A 310 -10.10 -12.44 -11.47
N SER A 311 -9.23 -11.43 -11.31
CA SER A 311 -9.51 -10.08 -11.79
C SER A 311 -9.59 -10.02 -13.33
N ILE A 312 -8.78 -10.83 -14.03
CA ILE A 312 -8.84 -10.97 -15.48
C ILE A 312 -10.18 -11.60 -15.90
N GLU A 313 -10.57 -12.73 -15.29
CA GLU A 313 -11.83 -13.40 -15.58
C GLU A 313 -13.04 -12.50 -15.30
N ASN A 314 -13.05 -11.83 -14.15
CA ASN A 314 -14.12 -10.88 -13.82
C ASN A 314 -14.22 -9.75 -14.85
N ALA A 315 -13.09 -9.24 -15.34
CA ALA A 315 -13.07 -8.21 -16.38
C ALA A 315 -13.59 -8.74 -17.73
N ILE A 316 -13.34 -10.02 -18.06
CA ILE A 316 -13.88 -10.67 -19.27
C ILE A 316 -15.39 -10.87 -19.13
N GLU A 317 -15.86 -11.41 -18.01
CA GLU A 317 -17.29 -11.61 -17.73
C GLU A 317 -18.09 -10.30 -17.82
N ASN A 318 -17.47 -9.18 -17.46
CA ASN A 318 -18.06 -7.87 -17.54
C ASN A 318 -17.89 -7.16 -18.91
N GLY A 319 -17.18 -7.78 -19.85
CA GLY A 319 -16.89 -7.18 -21.16
C GLY A 319 -15.84 -6.07 -21.14
N ASP A 320 -15.12 -5.88 -20.03
CA ASP A 320 -14.03 -4.90 -19.92
C ASP A 320 -12.78 -5.37 -20.68
N ILE A 321 -12.61 -6.69 -20.83
CA ILE A 321 -11.58 -7.34 -21.63
C ILE A 321 -12.27 -8.30 -22.62
N GLN A 322 -11.87 -8.27 -23.90
CA GLN A 322 -12.32 -9.25 -24.88
C GLN A 322 -11.68 -10.60 -24.60
N ALA A 323 -12.43 -11.70 -24.68
CA ALA A 323 -11.95 -13.03 -24.30
C ALA A 323 -10.74 -13.48 -25.11
N ASP A 324 -10.65 -13.10 -26.39
CA ASP A 324 -9.50 -13.36 -27.27
C ASP A 324 -8.25 -12.52 -26.96
N LYS A 325 -8.40 -11.47 -26.12
CA LYS A 325 -7.31 -10.63 -25.63
C LYS A 325 -6.93 -10.91 -24.17
N LYS A 326 -7.38 -12.04 -23.62
CA LYS A 326 -7.06 -12.47 -22.26
C LYS A 326 -5.54 -12.53 -22.04
N PRO A 327 -4.95 -11.70 -21.16
CA PRO A 327 -3.53 -11.78 -20.85
C PRO A 327 -3.25 -12.95 -19.92
N THR A 328 -2.05 -13.53 -20.03
CA THR A 328 -1.54 -14.46 -19.03
C THR A 328 -1.03 -13.71 -17.81
N TYR A 329 -0.89 -14.40 -16.67
CA TYR A 329 -0.31 -13.84 -15.46
C TYR A 329 1.07 -13.21 -15.73
N ASP A 330 1.95 -13.90 -16.45
CA ASP A 330 3.32 -13.43 -16.75
C ASP A 330 3.37 -12.27 -17.75
N GLN A 331 2.30 -12.07 -18.53
CA GLN A 331 2.15 -10.85 -19.34
C GLN A 331 1.80 -9.64 -18.49
N VAL A 332 1.08 -9.84 -17.38
CA VAL A 332 0.67 -8.78 -16.46
C VAL A 332 1.74 -8.45 -15.44
N VAL A 333 2.40 -9.48 -14.87
CA VAL A 333 3.31 -9.36 -13.73
C VAL A 333 4.73 -9.74 -14.12
N ASP A 334 5.71 -8.94 -13.72
CA ASP A 334 7.13 -9.32 -13.79
C ASP A 334 7.51 -10.08 -12.51
N VAL A 335 7.15 -11.36 -12.45
CA VAL A 335 7.36 -12.24 -11.29
C VAL A 335 8.83 -12.28 -10.88
N LYS A 336 9.72 -12.47 -11.86
CA LYS A 336 11.16 -12.58 -11.62
C LYS A 336 11.75 -11.32 -10.99
N LEU A 337 11.33 -10.14 -11.45
CA LEU A 337 11.77 -8.88 -10.86
C LEU A 337 11.27 -8.76 -9.41
N GLY A 338 10.01 -9.12 -9.15
CA GLY A 338 9.45 -9.14 -7.80
C GLY A 338 10.24 -10.05 -6.85
N GLU A 339 10.59 -11.26 -7.28
CA GLU A 339 11.38 -12.22 -6.50
C GLU A 339 12.82 -11.70 -6.23
N GLU A 340 13.47 -11.11 -7.25
CA GLU A 340 14.79 -10.48 -7.10
C GLU A 340 14.74 -9.32 -6.08
N ALA A 341 13.69 -8.49 -6.13
CA ALA A 341 13.49 -7.39 -5.20
C ALA A 341 13.21 -7.91 -3.77
N LEU A 342 12.37 -8.94 -3.63
CA LEU A 342 12.08 -9.56 -2.34
C LEU A 342 13.34 -10.15 -1.70
N LYS A 343 14.17 -10.84 -2.48
CA LYS A 343 15.47 -11.35 -2.03
C LYS A 343 16.38 -10.22 -1.56
N ALA A 344 16.45 -9.12 -2.32
CA ALA A 344 17.24 -7.94 -1.96
C ALA A 344 16.73 -7.24 -0.69
N ALA A 345 15.42 -7.30 -0.41
CA ALA A 345 14.80 -6.80 0.81
C ALA A 345 14.94 -7.76 2.03
N GLY A 346 15.78 -8.80 1.93
CA GLY A 346 16.03 -9.74 3.01
C GLY A 346 15.12 -10.98 3.01
N GLY A 347 14.43 -11.25 1.92
CA GLY A 347 13.55 -12.42 1.76
C GLY A 347 12.14 -12.24 2.32
N PRO A 348 11.32 -13.30 2.33
CA PRO A 348 9.94 -13.24 2.78
C PRO A 348 9.81 -12.88 4.26
N THR A 349 8.83 -12.05 4.58
CA THR A 349 8.51 -11.63 5.95
C THR A 349 7.04 -11.93 6.23
N LYS A 350 6.73 -12.32 7.47
CA LYS A 350 5.36 -12.50 7.95
C LYS A 350 5.01 -11.42 8.97
N ILE A 351 3.83 -10.86 8.86
CA ILE A 351 3.25 -9.99 9.88
C ILE A 351 2.32 -10.84 10.75
N LYS A 352 2.47 -10.71 12.07
CA LYS A 352 1.59 -11.44 13.02
C LYS A 352 0.12 -11.08 12.75
N GLY A 353 -0.70 -12.10 12.53
CA GLY A 353 -2.11 -11.92 12.24
C GLY A 353 -2.46 -11.70 10.76
N CYS A 354 -1.45 -11.66 9.87
CA CYS A 354 -1.65 -11.59 8.42
C CYS A 354 -1.30 -12.93 7.76
N SER A 355 -2.21 -13.45 6.95
CA SER A 355 -1.90 -14.49 5.95
C SER A 355 -1.56 -13.78 4.63
N ASP A 356 -0.48 -14.18 3.99
CA ASP A 356 -0.13 -13.73 2.62
C ASP A 356 -1.19 -14.19 1.62
#